data_67c85b12efd043b41df51889799569db
#
_entry.id   67c85b12efd043b41df51889799569db
#
_cell.length_a   1.000
_cell.length_b   1.000
_cell.length_c   1.000
_cell.angle_alpha   90.00
_cell.angle_beta   90.00
_cell.angle_gamma   90.00
#
_symmetry.space_group_name_H-M   'P 1'
#
loop_
_entity.id
_entity.type
_entity.pdbx_description
1 polymer ?
#
loop_
_entity_poly.entity_id
_entity_poly.type
_entity_poly.pdbx_seq_one_letter_code
_entity_poly.pdbx_strand_id
1 'polypeptide(L)'
;MRQPMTTLPRDEWHRTIAVNLTSVYGGCMTAARHIDQGSIINISSGAGTGPVPGSGHYGAAKAGVNSLTWTLSAELAPRIRVNGVMPGAIPTEVMLKALKKSEDQLDELLEEWNIPLGRLGTPQDIGSACVYLASDAASWVSGEILRVGGGAKPK
;
A
#
# COMPACT_ATOMS: atom_id res chain seq x y z
N MET A 1 -10.91 -8.93 8.51
CA MET A 1 -11.95 -8.58 9.51
C MET A 1 -11.33 -7.62 10.51
N ARG A 2 -12.02 -6.53 10.89
CA ARG A 2 -11.50 -5.63 11.95
C ARG A 2 -11.65 -6.30 13.30
N GLN A 3 -10.54 -6.45 14.03
CA GLN A 3 -10.50 -7.12 15.34
C GLN A 3 -9.41 -6.48 16.22
N PRO A 4 -9.67 -6.22 17.50
CA PRO A 4 -8.65 -5.71 18.43
C PRO A 4 -7.43 -6.64 18.48
N MET A 5 -6.24 -6.07 18.57
CA MET A 5 -4.99 -6.84 18.63
C MET A 5 -4.93 -7.80 19.83
N THR A 6 -5.57 -7.44 20.93
CA THR A 6 -5.62 -8.27 22.17
C THR A 6 -6.41 -9.56 22.01
N THR A 7 -7.30 -9.63 21.01
CA THR A 7 -8.15 -10.80 20.73
C THR A 7 -7.88 -11.41 19.36
N LEU A 8 -6.90 -10.88 18.61
CA LEU A 8 -6.54 -11.38 17.28
C LEU A 8 -5.96 -12.80 17.39
N PRO A 9 -6.53 -13.79 16.66
CA PRO A 9 -5.96 -15.13 16.60
C PRO A 9 -4.54 -15.09 16.02
N ARG A 10 -3.64 -15.91 16.60
CA ARG A 10 -2.25 -15.98 16.15
C ARG A 10 -2.13 -16.38 14.66
N ASP A 11 -3.00 -17.26 14.19
CA ASP A 11 -3.00 -17.71 12.80
C ASP A 11 -3.39 -16.57 11.84
N GLU A 12 -4.32 -15.70 12.24
CA GLU A 12 -4.70 -14.53 11.44
C GLU A 12 -3.55 -13.52 11.37
N TRP A 13 -2.81 -13.33 12.47
CA TRP A 13 -1.58 -12.57 12.46
C TRP A 13 -0.58 -13.14 11.45
N HIS A 14 -0.24 -14.42 11.55
CA HIS A 14 0.72 -15.07 10.67
C HIS A 14 0.28 -15.00 9.20
N ARG A 15 -1.00 -15.25 8.93
CA ARG A 15 -1.56 -15.17 7.57
C ARG A 15 -1.44 -13.76 7.01
N THR A 16 -1.76 -12.74 7.79
CA THR A 16 -1.68 -11.35 7.35
C THR A 16 -0.24 -10.94 7.05
N ILE A 17 0.70 -11.27 7.91
CA ILE A 17 2.13 -10.99 7.70
C ILE A 17 2.64 -11.75 6.47
N ALA A 18 2.30 -13.02 6.32
CA ALA A 18 2.71 -13.83 5.17
C ALA A 18 2.25 -13.22 3.85
N VAL A 19 0.95 -12.82 3.77
CA VAL A 19 0.36 -12.29 2.54
C VAL A 19 0.76 -10.84 2.27
N ASN A 20 0.91 -9.98 3.27
CA ASN A 20 1.09 -8.53 3.05
C ASN A 20 2.53 -8.04 3.22
N LEU A 21 3.42 -8.83 3.81
CA LEU A 21 4.82 -8.46 4.00
C LEU A 21 5.78 -9.52 3.43
N THR A 22 5.66 -10.79 3.87
CA THR A 22 6.61 -11.84 3.44
C THR A 22 6.56 -12.06 1.93
N SER A 23 5.37 -12.03 1.32
CA SER A 23 5.22 -12.17 -0.13
C SER A 23 5.85 -11.00 -0.89
N VAL A 24 5.74 -9.77 -0.35
CA VAL A 24 6.39 -8.58 -0.95
C VAL A 24 7.90 -8.71 -0.90
N TYR A 25 8.45 -9.12 0.26
CA TYR A 25 9.88 -9.42 0.39
C TYR A 25 10.32 -10.46 -0.64
N GLY A 26 9.62 -11.60 -0.73
CA GLY A 26 9.93 -12.66 -1.70
C GLY A 26 9.90 -12.17 -3.15
N GLY A 27 8.89 -11.38 -3.51
CA GLY A 27 8.76 -10.75 -4.83
C GLY A 27 9.93 -9.81 -5.13
N CYS A 28 10.28 -8.92 -4.20
CA CYS A 28 11.42 -8.01 -4.34
C CYS A 28 12.74 -8.78 -4.51
N MET A 29 12.99 -9.82 -3.70
CA MET A 29 14.21 -10.61 -3.79
C MET A 29 14.30 -11.39 -5.11
N THR A 30 13.17 -11.90 -5.61
CA THR A 30 13.12 -12.55 -6.93
C THR A 30 13.38 -11.54 -8.04
N ALA A 31 12.69 -10.40 -8.02
CA ALA A 31 12.89 -9.33 -9.00
C ALA A 31 14.35 -8.84 -9.03
N ALA A 32 14.95 -8.59 -7.86
CA ALA A 32 16.33 -8.09 -7.75
C ALA A 32 17.37 -9.04 -8.36
N ARG A 33 17.08 -10.34 -8.46
CA ARG A 33 17.97 -11.35 -9.09
C ARG A 33 17.83 -11.40 -10.60
N HIS A 34 16.71 -10.95 -11.16
CA HIS A 34 16.36 -11.12 -12.57
C HIS A 34 16.28 -9.79 -13.36
N ILE A 35 16.26 -8.66 -12.66
CA ILE A 35 16.25 -7.34 -13.29
C ILE A 35 17.67 -6.78 -13.31
N ASP A 36 18.20 -6.56 -14.50
CA ASP A 36 19.53 -5.93 -14.66
C ASP A 36 19.46 -4.43 -14.37
N GLN A 37 18.51 -3.72 -14.95
CA GLN A 37 18.20 -2.32 -14.68
C GLN A 37 16.67 -2.10 -14.73
N GLY A 38 16.15 -1.29 -13.79
CA GLY A 38 14.71 -1.04 -13.79
C GLY A 38 14.17 -0.45 -12.49
N SER A 39 12.91 -0.79 -12.22
CA SER A 39 12.25 -0.35 -10.99
C SER A 39 11.37 -1.43 -10.36
N ILE A 40 11.28 -1.39 -9.05
CA ILE A 40 10.34 -2.18 -8.24
C ILE A 40 9.35 -1.20 -7.59
N ILE A 41 8.06 -1.49 -7.71
CA ILE A 41 7.00 -0.67 -7.10
C ILE A 41 6.20 -1.54 -6.13
N ASN A 42 6.30 -1.23 -4.86
CA ASN A 42 5.57 -1.90 -3.79
C ASN A 42 4.23 -1.20 -3.53
N ILE A 43 3.17 -1.96 -3.32
CA ILE A 43 1.87 -1.40 -2.93
C ILE A 43 1.77 -1.40 -1.40
N SER A 44 1.85 -0.21 -0.83
CA SER A 44 1.70 0.08 0.59
C SER A 44 0.22 0.37 0.96
N SER A 45 0.01 1.04 2.05
CA SER A 45 -1.30 1.51 2.52
C SER A 45 -1.12 2.65 3.53
N GLY A 46 -2.08 3.54 3.64
CA GLY A 46 -2.17 4.51 4.73
C GLY A 46 -2.14 3.87 6.11
N ALA A 47 -2.58 2.61 6.22
CA ALA A 47 -2.47 1.82 7.45
C ALA A 47 -1.03 1.61 7.94
N GLY A 48 -0.02 1.74 7.08
CA GLY A 48 1.39 1.62 7.43
C GLY A 48 2.03 2.90 7.97
N THR A 49 1.27 3.99 8.17
CA THR A 49 1.79 5.30 8.59
C THR A 49 1.19 5.84 9.88
N GLY A 50 0.25 5.12 10.48
CA GLY A 50 -0.41 5.58 11.71
C GLY A 50 -1.22 4.47 12.39
N PRO A 51 -1.94 4.81 13.47
CA PRO A 51 -2.74 3.85 14.20
C PRO A 51 -3.93 3.36 13.36
N VAL A 52 -4.19 2.06 13.39
CA VAL A 52 -5.30 1.42 12.69
C VAL A 52 -6.08 0.53 13.65
N PRO A 53 -6.92 1.09 14.52
CA PRO A 53 -7.71 0.30 15.46
C PRO A 53 -8.51 -0.80 14.76
N GLY A 54 -8.37 -2.03 15.26
CA GLY A 54 -8.99 -3.22 14.68
C GLY A 54 -8.29 -3.80 13.44
N SER A 55 -7.20 -3.20 12.98
CA SER A 55 -6.41 -3.71 11.83
C SER A 55 -4.90 -3.56 12.05
N GLY A 56 -4.44 -3.59 13.30
CA GLY A 56 -3.04 -3.38 13.64
C GLY A 56 -2.08 -4.38 12.99
N HIS A 57 -2.49 -5.63 12.82
CA HIS A 57 -1.73 -6.65 12.09
C HIS A 57 -1.48 -6.26 10.62
N TYR A 58 -2.48 -5.70 9.94
CA TYR A 58 -2.34 -5.18 8.59
C TYR A 58 -1.47 -3.91 8.56
N GLY A 59 -1.69 -3.00 9.53
CA GLY A 59 -0.85 -1.81 9.69
C GLY A 59 0.63 -2.15 9.88
N ALA A 60 0.93 -3.12 10.75
CA ALA A 60 2.29 -3.60 10.98
C ALA A 60 2.93 -4.17 9.70
N ALA A 61 2.17 -4.97 8.93
CA ALA A 61 2.65 -5.51 7.67
C ALA A 61 2.96 -4.39 6.65
N LYS A 62 2.09 -3.39 6.52
CA LYS A 62 2.27 -2.28 5.57
C LYS A 62 3.34 -1.28 6.01
N ALA A 63 3.55 -1.08 7.30
CA ALA A 63 4.72 -0.37 7.83
C ALA A 63 6.02 -1.11 7.49
N GLY A 64 6.02 -2.44 7.59
CA GLY A 64 7.12 -3.29 7.13
C GLY A 64 7.42 -3.15 5.63
N VAL A 65 6.38 -3.03 4.79
CA VAL A 65 6.54 -2.78 3.34
C VAL A 65 7.19 -1.42 3.10
N ASN A 66 6.82 -0.37 3.85
CA ASN A 66 7.47 0.94 3.74
C ASN A 66 8.96 0.85 4.09
N SER A 67 9.28 0.24 5.23
CA SER A 67 10.68 0.04 5.67
C SER A 67 11.47 -0.77 4.66
N LEU A 68 10.90 -1.86 4.13
CA LEU A 68 11.52 -2.68 3.09
C LEU A 68 11.79 -1.87 1.81
N THR A 69 10.86 -1.01 1.40
CA THR A 69 11.02 -0.14 0.23
C THR A 69 12.19 0.81 0.39
N TRP A 70 12.31 1.47 1.56
CA TRP A 70 13.43 2.37 1.85
C TRP A 70 14.78 1.64 1.87
N THR A 71 14.85 0.50 2.54
CA THR A 71 16.07 -0.31 2.62
C THR A 71 16.52 -0.76 1.23
N LEU A 72 15.63 -1.36 0.46
CA LEU A 72 15.95 -1.89 -0.87
C LEU A 72 16.26 -0.78 -1.87
N SER A 73 15.72 0.42 -1.71
CA SER A 73 16.08 1.56 -2.57
C SER A 73 17.55 1.95 -2.45
N ALA A 74 18.14 1.79 -1.27
CA ALA A 74 19.56 2.03 -1.03
C ALA A 74 20.43 0.84 -1.45
N GLU A 75 20.00 -0.37 -1.14
CA GLU A 75 20.80 -1.60 -1.40
C GLU A 75 20.87 -1.97 -2.88
N LEU A 76 19.84 -1.66 -3.67
CA LEU A 76 19.76 -2.03 -5.08
C LEU A 76 20.19 -0.90 -6.04
N ALA A 77 20.44 0.29 -5.51
CA ALA A 77 21.01 1.39 -6.30
C ALA A 77 22.43 1.08 -6.76
N PRO A 78 22.89 1.64 -7.91
CA PRO A 78 22.14 2.47 -8.85
C PRO A 78 21.31 1.65 -9.86
N ARG A 79 21.33 0.35 -9.78
CA ARG A 79 20.80 -0.58 -10.79
C ARG A 79 19.27 -0.62 -10.83
N ILE A 80 18.64 -0.62 -9.67
CA ILE A 80 17.19 -0.75 -9.53
C ILE A 80 16.68 0.35 -8.60
N ARG A 81 15.70 1.14 -9.07
CA ARG A 81 14.94 2.05 -8.22
C ARG A 81 13.85 1.28 -7.49
N VAL A 82 13.64 1.56 -6.21
CA VAL A 82 12.57 0.93 -5.43
C VAL A 82 11.71 2.00 -4.79
N ASN A 83 10.42 2.00 -5.13
CA ASN A 83 9.45 2.95 -4.62
C ASN A 83 8.18 2.24 -4.13
N GLY A 84 7.36 2.94 -3.38
CA GLY A 84 6.05 2.49 -2.96
C GLY A 84 4.93 3.37 -3.50
N VAL A 85 3.77 2.80 -3.73
CA VAL A 85 2.51 3.53 -3.89
C VAL A 85 1.64 3.26 -2.68
N MET A 86 1.08 4.32 -2.10
CA MET A 86 0.16 4.27 -0.96
C MET A 86 -1.24 4.70 -1.42
N PRO A 87 -2.13 3.75 -1.75
CA PRO A 87 -3.50 4.06 -2.12
C PRO A 87 -4.29 4.69 -0.98
N GLY A 88 -5.18 5.62 -1.34
CA GLY A 88 -6.26 6.08 -0.48
C GLY A 88 -7.48 5.16 -0.55
N ALA A 89 -8.68 5.74 -0.45
CA ALA A 89 -9.94 5.01 -0.53
C ALA A 89 -10.24 4.61 -1.98
N ILE A 90 -9.95 3.36 -2.31
CA ILE A 90 -10.32 2.72 -3.58
C ILE A 90 -11.40 1.68 -3.27
N PRO A 91 -12.65 1.83 -3.73
CA PRO A 91 -13.76 0.96 -3.37
C PRO A 91 -13.68 -0.39 -4.11
N THR A 92 -12.64 -1.17 -3.78
CA THR A 92 -12.51 -2.54 -4.25
C THR A 92 -13.43 -3.47 -3.45
N GLU A 93 -13.81 -4.60 -4.04
CA GLU A 93 -14.60 -5.63 -3.35
C GLU A 93 -13.99 -6.00 -1.98
N VAL A 94 -12.66 -6.14 -1.92
CA VAL A 94 -11.95 -6.47 -0.67
C VAL A 94 -12.11 -5.36 0.36
N MET A 95 -12.04 -4.09 -0.05
CA MET A 95 -12.21 -2.95 0.85
C MET A 95 -13.65 -2.86 1.36
N LEU A 96 -14.64 -2.94 0.47
CA LEU A 96 -16.05 -2.89 0.83
C LEU A 96 -16.41 -4.02 1.81
N LYS A 97 -15.95 -5.23 1.54
CA LYS A 97 -16.13 -6.39 2.43
C LYS A 97 -15.46 -6.19 3.80
N ALA A 98 -14.25 -5.60 3.85
CA ALA A 98 -13.57 -5.29 5.10
C ALA A 98 -14.28 -4.22 5.93
N LEU A 99 -14.93 -3.27 5.27
CA LEU A 99 -15.71 -2.20 5.89
C LEU A 99 -17.17 -2.61 6.17
N LYS A 100 -17.59 -3.77 5.70
CA LYS A 100 -18.99 -4.25 5.73
C LYS A 100 -19.94 -3.27 5.04
N LYS A 101 -19.53 -2.71 3.91
CA LYS A 101 -20.28 -1.78 3.06
C LYS A 101 -20.53 -2.41 1.69
N SER A 102 -21.55 -1.92 1.01
CA SER A 102 -21.94 -2.30 -0.34
C SER A 102 -21.76 -1.12 -1.32
N GLU A 103 -21.93 -1.36 -2.61
CA GLU A 103 -21.70 -0.34 -3.65
C GLU A 103 -22.68 0.83 -3.58
N ASP A 104 -23.88 0.62 -3.07
CA ASP A 104 -24.89 1.66 -2.85
C ASP A 104 -24.52 2.65 -1.71
N GLN A 105 -23.47 2.35 -0.92
CA GLN A 105 -23.00 3.18 0.19
C GLN A 105 -21.71 3.94 -0.14
N LEU A 106 -21.36 4.11 -1.41
CA LEU A 106 -20.14 4.81 -1.82
C LEU A 106 -20.14 6.30 -1.46
N ASP A 107 -21.31 6.95 -1.51
CA ASP A 107 -21.45 8.36 -1.12
C ASP A 107 -21.21 8.56 0.38
N GLU A 108 -21.74 7.67 1.22
CA GLU A 108 -21.44 7.66 2.66
C GLU A 108 -19.93 7.47 2.92
N LEU A 109 -19.28 6.62 2.13
CA LEU A 109 -17.86 6.37 2.24
C LEU A 109 -17.04 7.61 1.87
N LEU A 110 -17.45 8.35 0.85
CA LEU A 110 -16.83 9.59 0.43
C LEU A 110 -16.91 10.64 1.53
N GLU A 111 -18.05 10.82 2.15
CA GLU A 111 -18.27 11.73 3.28
C GLU A 111 -17.45 11.30 4.50
N GLU A 112 -17.48 10.03 4.87
CA GLU A 112 -16.75 9.47 6.02
C GLU A 112 -15.23 9.70 5.88
N TRP A 113 -14.69 9.58 4.68
CA TRP A 113 -13.25 9.73 4.42
C TRP A 113 -12.85 11.18 4.17
N ASN A 114 -13.81 12.09 3.95
CA ASN A 114 -13.59 13.52 3.73
C ASN A 114 -12.45 13.77 2.74
N ILE A 115 -12.63 13.26 1.51
CA ILE A 115 -11.61 13.31 0.47
C ILE A 115 -11.65 14.68 -0.23
N PRO A 116 -10.58 15.51 -0.12
CA PRO A 116 -10.58 16.88 -0.67
C PRO A 116 -10.87 16.97 -2.18
N LEU A 117 -10.48 15.96 -2.97
CA LEU A 117 -10.78 15.93 -4.41
C LEU A 117 -12.24 15.55 -4.72
N GLY A 118 -13.11 15.35 -3.71
CA GLY A 118 -14.55 15.17 -3.88
C GLY A 118 -14.97 13.86 -4.54
N ARG A 119 -14.10 12.87 -4.62
CA ARG A 119 -14.42 11.54 -5.15
C ARG A 119 -13.59 10.45 -4.52
N LEU A 120 -14.10 9.24 -4.53
CA LEU A 120 -13.30 8.04 -4.27
C LEU A 120 -12.28 7.83 -5.41
N GLY A 121 -11.19 7.17 -5.10
CA GLY A 121 -10.18 6.81 -6.09
C GLY A 121 -10.61 5.59 -6.92
N THR A 122 -9.94 5.41 -8.04
CA THR A 122 -10.13 4.28 -8.95
C THR A 122 -8.84 3.45 -9.04
N PRO A 123 -8.89 2.19 -9.48
CA PRO A 123 -7.68 1.43 -9.80
C PRO A 123 -6.77 2.13 -10.81
N GLN A 124 -7.33 2.90 -11.73
CA GLN A 124 -6.59 3.68 -12.74
C GLN A 124 -5.76 4.80 -12.11
N ASP A 125 -6.25 5.46 -11.05
CA ASP A 125 -5.47 6.46 -10.32
C ASP A 125 -4.18 5.84 -9.77
N ILE A 126 -4.26 4.62 -9.25
CA ILE A 126 -3.11 3.88 -8.72
C ILE A 126 -2.21 3.38 -9.85
N GLY A 127 -2.81 2.83 -10.91
CA GLY A 127 -2.07 2.36 -12.09
C GLY A 127 -1.24 3.47 -12.75
N SER A 128 -1.80 4.68 -12.88
CA SER A 128 -1.08 5.84 -13.41
C SER A 128 0.14 6.22 -12.58
N ALA A 129 0.04 6.17 -11.25
CA ALA A 129 1.18 6.39 -10.36
C ALA A 129 2.25 5.31 -10.51
N CYS A 130 1.84 4.04 -10.67
CA CYS A 130 2.77 2.95 -10.92
C CYS A 130 3.49 3.12 -12.27
N VAL A 131 2.78 3.51 -13.33
CA VAL A 131 3.38 3.79 -14.65
C VAL A 131 4.39 4.92 -14.56
N TYR A 132 4.06 6.03 -13.87
CA TYR A 132 5.02 7.11 -13.62
C TYR A 132 6.29 6.60 -12.93
N LEU A 133 6.16 5.91 -11.81
CA LEU A 133 7.30 5.39 -11.04
C LEU A 133 8.11 4.33 -11.81
N ALA A 134 7.48 3.62 -12.74
CA ALA A 134 8.15 2.64 -13.60
C ALA A 134 8.92 3.28 -14.76
N SER A 135 8.52 4.47 -15.19
CA SER A 135 9.07 5.15 -16.37
C SER A 135 10.35 5.94 -16.08
N ASP A 136 11.01 6.39 -17.15
CA ASP A 136 12.19 7.26 -17.09
C ASP A 136 11.86 8.66 -16.53
N ALA A 137 10.59 9.10 -16.58
CA ALA A 137 10.14 10.32 -15.92
C ALA A 137 10.40 10.32 -14.40
N ALA A 138 10.53 9.12 -13.80
CA ALA A 138 10.88 8.93 -12.40
C ALA A 138 12.35 8.51 -12.19
N SER A 139 13.25 8.78 -13.13
CA SER A 139 14.66 8.34 -13.08
C SER A 139 15.43 8.83 -11.85
N TRP A 140 14.99 9.94 -11.23
CA TRP A 140 15.58 10.48 -10.00
C TRP A 140 14.71 10.25 -8.76
N VAL A 141 13.74 9.32 -8.83
CA VAL A 141 12.83 8.97 -7.74
C VAL A 141 13.14 7.56 -7.28
N SER A 142 13.68 7.41 -6.07
CA SER A 142 13.94 6.12 -5.42
C SER A 142 13.82 6.27 -3.90
N GLY A 143 13.21 5.30 -3.23
CA GLY A 143 12.96 5.35 -1.79
C GLY A 143 11.69 6.11 -1.40
N GLU A 144 10.87 6.54 -2.35
CA GLU A 144 9.65 7.30 -2.06
C GLU A 144 8.44 6.39 -1.85
N ILE A 145 7.56 6.82 -0.94
CA ILE A 145 6.22 6.24 -0.76
C ILE A 145 5.19 7.26 -1.26
N LEU A 146 4.88 7.17 -2.55
CA LEU A 146 3.96 8.09 -3.22
C LEU A 146 2.52 7.84 -2.77
N ARG A 147 1.94 8.82 -2.11
CA ARG A 147 0.54 8.75 -1.69
C ARG A 147 -0.39 9.17 -2.82
N VAL A 148 -1.33 8.30 -3.16
CA VAL A 148 -2.39 8.52 -4.15
C VAL A 148 -3.73 8.37 -3.45
N GLY A 149 -4.22 9.45 -2.86
CA GLY A 149 -5.37 9.39 -1.94
C GLY A 149 -6.30 10.60 -1.97
N GLY A 150 -6.30 11.39 -3.05
CA GLY A 150 -7.23 12.50 -3.23
C GLY A 150 -7.11 13.61 -2.17
N GLY A 151 -5.97 13.74 -1.49
CA GLY A 151 -5.74 14.69 -0.41
C GLY A 151 -6.23 14.24 0.97
N ALA A 152 -6.91 13.08 1.08
CA ALA A 152 -7.32 12.55 2.38
C ALA A 152 -6.10 12.26 3.27
N LYS A 153 -6.13 12.66 4.53
CA LYS A 153 -5.07 12.31 5.50
C LYS A 153 -5.24 10.85 5.96
N PRO A 154 -4.16 10.12 6.31
CA PRO A 154 -4.30 8.86 7.04
C PRO A 154 -5.03 9.14 8.35
N LYS A 155 -6.07 8.35 8.62
CA LYS A 155 -6.77 8.42 9.92
C LYS A 155 -5.98 7.65 10.96
#